data_d4900cdc86531acb93b7b43ced928010
#
_entry.id   d4900cdc86531acb93b7b43ced928010
#
_cell.length_a   1.000
_cell.length_b   1.000
_cell.length_c   1.000
_cell.angle_alpha   90.00
_cell.angle_beta   90.00
_cell.angle_gamma   90.00
#
_symmetry.space_group_name_H-M   'P 1'
#
loop_
_entity.id
_entity.type
_entity.pdbx_description
1 polymer ?
#
loop_
_entity_poly.entity_id
_entity_poly.type
_entity_poly.pdbx_seq_one_letter_code
_entity_poly.pdbx_strand_id
1 'polypeptide(L)'
;MNCKEVIRMKNKKKTILLVISVILLMILIIFLVGRSFGFFQYIKKGENINLITISGIETKILSTDDNVLNLENAYPINDSDGLSLTPFVFSMTNTSSRNLSYTMKIEMDTDKLNNCTLEDGSSCQALSTNAIKYSYKKDDGTYSTPKNLGASNDIITGGVISSKETITSSIILWIDSEAGNEYMNQYFFGKLMITGEEYINDGE
;
A
#
# COMPACT_ATOMS: atom_id res chain seq x y z
N MET A 1 -70.16 20.37 1.36
CA MET A 1 -68.69 20.32 1.06
C MET A 1 -68.56 20.46 -0.45
N ASN A 2 -67.88 21.48 -0.92
CA ASN A 2 -67.91 21.90 -2.33
C ASN A 2 -66.94 21.03 -3.15
N CYS A 3 -67.37 20.53 -4.31
CA CYS A 3 -66.62 19.62 -5.17
C CYS A 3 -65.18 20.10 -5.49
N LYS A 4 -64.99 21.42 -5.57
CA LYS A 4 -63.70 22.09 -5.77
C LYS A 4 -62.72 21.90 -4.59
N GLU A 5 -63.21 21.83 -3.34
CA GLU A 5 -62.35 21.61 -2.16
C GLU A 5 -61.85 20.14 -2.06
N VAL A 6 -62.68 19.19 -2.46
CA VAL A 6 -62.30 17.79 -2.47
C VAL A 6 -61.20 17.51 -3.50
N ILE A 7 -61.29 18.14 -4.68
CA ILE A 7 -60.26 18.04 -5.74
C ILE A 7 -58.97 18.68 -5.29
N ARG A 8 -59.04 19.87 -4.63
CA ARG A 8 -57.86 20.58 -4.12
C ARG A 8 -57.15 19.80 -3.01
N MET A 9 -57.87 19.12 -2.11
CA MET A 9 -57.31 18.26 -1.09
C MET A 9 -56.65 17.01 -1.67
N LYS A 10 -57.28 16.40 -2.70
CA LYS A 10 -56.73 15.23 -3.38
C LYS A 10 -55.42 15.54 -4.11
N ASN A 11 -55.31 16.72 -4.73
CA ASN A 11 -54.08 17.17 -5.39
C ASN A 11 -52.99 17.52 -4.35
N LYS A 12 -53.33 18.17 -3.22
CA LYS A 12 -52.36 18.41 -2.14
C LYS A 12 -51.79 17.13 -1.58
N LYS A 13 -52.60 16.08 -1.35
CA LYS A 13 -52.14 14.78 -0.88
C LYS A 13 -51.22 14.10 -1.88
N LYS A 14 -51.49 14.17 -3.21
CA LYS A 14 -50.61 13.66 -4.24
C LYS A 14 -49.27 14.41 -4.29
N THR A 15 -49.27 15.72 -4.17
CA THR A 15 -48.05 16.54 -4.14
C THR A 15 -47.20 16.23 -2.90
N ILE A 16 -47.82 16.09 -1.73
CA ILE A 16 -47.12 15.70 -0.50
C ILE A 16 -46.50 14.31 -0.63
N LEU A 17 -47.24 13.35 -1.18
CA LEU A 17 -46.73 11.98 -1.40
C LEU A 17 -45.53 11.95 -2.36
N LEU A 18 -45.59 12.76 -3.42
CA LEU A 18 -44.51 12.92 -4.39
C LEU A 18 -43.26 13.54 -3.74
N VAL A 19 -43.41 14.56 -2.92
CA VAL A 19 -42.30 15.20 -2.20
C VAL A 19 -41.65 14.20 -1.22
N ILE A 20 -42.46 13.44 -0.47
CA ILE A 20 -41.95 12.40 0.44
C ILE A 20 -41.16 11.32 -0.32
N SER A 21 -41.70 10.90 -1.50
CA SER A 21 -41.01 9.89 -2.34
C SER A 21 -39.66 10.37 -2.84
N VAL A 22 -39.55 11.64 -3.25
CA VAL A 22 -38.30 12.25 -3.69
C VAL A 22 -37.28 12.34 -2.55
N ILE A 23 -37.74 12.76 -1.35
CA ILE A 23 -36.87 12.82 -0.17
C ILE A 23 -36.35 11.41 0.20
N LEU A 24 -37.20 10.40 0.16
CA LEU A 24 -36.83 9.02 0.47
C LEU A 24 -35.82 8.48 -0.55
N LEU A 25 -35.98 8.82 -1.83
CA LEU A 25 -35.04 8.46 -2.90
C LEU A 25 -33.68 9.13 -2.68
N MET A 26 -33.65 10.41 -2.30
CA MET A 26 -32.43 11.14 -1.97
C MET A 26 -31.69 10.50 -0.78
N ILE A 27 -32.41 10.14 0.28
CA ILE A 27 -31.83 9.43 1.44
C ILE A 27 -31.25 8.09 1.03
N LEU A 28 -31.95 7.34 0.15
CA LEU A 28 -31.46 6.05 -0.36
C LEU A 28 -30.18 6.22 -1.17
N ILE A 29 -30.11 7.24 -2.04
CA ILE A 29 -28.90 7.56 -2.82
C ILE A 29 -27.73 7.91 -1.90
N ILE A 30 -27.95 8.76 -0.88
CA ILE A 30 -26.93 9.14 0.10
C ILE A 30 -26.43 7.88 0.85
N PHE A 31 -27.35 6.97 1.19
CA PHE A 31 -26.98 5.72 1.89
C PHE A 31 -26.18 4.77 1.01
N LEU A 32 -26.54 4.65 -0.28
CA LEU A 32 -25.82 3.83 -1.26
C LEU A 32 -24.44 4.42 -1.58
N VAL A 33 -24.37 5.73 -1.78
CA VAL A 33 -23.12 6.45 -2.01
C VAL A 33 -22.23 6.40 -0.76
N GLY A 34 -22.79 6.60 0.44
CA GLY A 34 -22.05 6.52 1.69
C GLY A 34 -21.46 5.14 1.97
N ARG A 35 -22.16 4.06 1.59
CA ARG A 35 -21.60 2.70 1.66
C ARG A 35 -20.53 2.45 0.60
N SER A 36 -20.66 3.05 -0.58
CA SER A 36 -19.66 2.95 -1.65
C SER A 36 -18.37 3.70 -1.31
N PHE A 37 -18.46 4.85 -0.62
CA PHE A 37 -17.28 5.62 -0.17
C PHE A 37 -16.63 5.08 1.10
N GLY A 38 -17.31 4.27 1.92
CA GLY A 38 -16.71 3.60 3.09
C GLY A 38 -15.66 2.54 2.72
N PHE A 39 -15.53 2.18 1.46
CA PHE A 39 -14.47 1.33 0.92
C PHE A 39 -13.23 2.13 0.47
N PHE A 40 -13.31 3.47 0.43
CA PHE A 40 -12.17 4.30 0.03
C PHE A 40 -11.22 4.55 1.21
N GLN A 41 -10.16 3.77 1.21
CA GLN A 41 -8.80 4.10 1.63
C GLN A 41 -8.67 5.00 2.89
N TYR A 42 -8.62 4.38 4.03
CA TYR A 42 -7.97 4.98 5.17
C TYR A 42 -6.44 4.91 4.94
N ILE A 43 -5.91 5.89 4.18
CA ILE A 43 -4.47 6.09 4.09
C ILE A 43 -4.06 6.77 5.40
N LYS A 44 -3.57 5.98 6.35
CA LYS A 44 -2.93 6.52 7.54
C LYS A 44 -1.53 6.97 7.13
N LYS A 45 -1.39 8.24 6.78
CA LYS A 45 -0.09 8.87 6.59
C LYS A 45 0.56 9.01 7.98
N GLY A 46 1.31 7.99 8.40
CA GLY A 46 2.14 8.07 9.60
C GLY A 46 3.31 9.00 9.32
N GLU A 47 3.63 9.87 10.25
CA GLU A 47 4.86 10.66 10.22
C GLU A 47 6.04 9.67 10.19
N ASN A 48 6.96 9.85 9.24
CA ASN A 48 8.23 9.11 9.06
C ASN A 48 8.16 7.62 8.71
N ILE A 49 7.14 7.14 8.02
CA ILE A 49 7.08 5.72 7.67
C ILE A 49 7.04 5.54 6.17
N ASN A 50 8.05 4.88 5.62
CA ASN A 50 8.10 4.42 4.23
C ASN A 50 7.13 3.23 4.00
N LEU A 51 5.92 3.29 4.58
CA LEU A 51 4.95 2.21 4.59
C LEU A 51 3.55 2.75 4.34
N ILE A 52 2.90 2.26 3.29
CA ILE A 52 1.48 2.53 3.00
C ILE A 52 0.73 1.20 3.04
N THR A 53 -0.32 1.14 3.85
CA THR A 53 -1.21 -0.02 3.92
C THR A 53 -2.62 0.37 3.51
N ILE A 54 -3.26 -0.44 2.69
CA ILE A 54 -4.62 -0.24 2.19
C ILE A 54 -5.49 -1.44 2.60
N SER A 55 -6.67 -1.14 3.15
CA SER A 55 -7.79 -2.03 3.50
C SER A 55 -7.50 -3.26 4.38
N GLY A 56 -7.80 -3.13 5.67
CA GLY A 56 -7.96 -4.27 6.59
C GLY A 56 -6.66 -4.91 7.10
N ILE A 57 -5.50 -4.45 6.63
CA ILE A 57 -4.19 -4.90 7.12
C ILE A 57 -3.58 -3.76 7.95
N GLU A 58 -3.25 -4.05 9.19
CA GLU A 58 -2.44 -3.17 10.04
C GLU A 58 -0.98 -3.59 9.94
N THR A 59 -0.10 -2.63 9.71
CA THR A 59 1.34 -2.89 9.61
C THR A 59 2.09 -2.15 10.69
N LYS A 60 3.13 -2.82 11.21
CA LYS A 60 4.02 -2.26 12.22
C LYS A 60 5.47 -2.52 11.83
N ILE A 61 6.28 -1.47 11.77
CA ILE A 61 7.72 -1.60 11.58
C ILE A 61 8.33 -2.09 12.90
N LEU A 62 9.15 -3.12 12.81
CA LEU A 62 9.87 -3.72 13.92
C LEU A 62 11.37 -3.40 13.88
N SER A 63 11.86 -2.94 12.73
CA SER A 63 13.24 -2.49 12.55
C SER A 63 13.48 -1.22 13.36
N THR A 64 14.65 -1.11 13.96
CA THR A 64 15.07 0.07 14.76
C THR A 64 15.71 1.15 13.91
N ASP A 65 16.13 0.84 12.69
CA ASP A 65 16.77 1.78 11.76
C ASP A 65 15.76 2.31 10.75
N ASP A 66 15.55 3.61 10.70
CA ASP A 66 14.60 4.29 9.83
C ASP A 66 14.97 4.19 8.32
N ASN A 67 16.18 3.68 7.99
CA ASN A 67 16.76 3.78 6.64
C ASN A 67 16.94 2.46 5.91
N VAL A 68 16.38 1.37 6.38
CA VAL A 68 16.70 0.02 5.87
C VAL A 68 16.18 -0.25 4.45
N LEU A 69 15.22 0.52 3.95
CA LEU A 69 14.75 0.46 2.55
C LEU A 69 15.41 1.53 1.66
N ASN A 70 16.34 2.31 2.19
CA ASN A 70 17.05 3.31 1.40
C ASN A 70 18.40 2.76 0.95
N LEU A 71 18.80 3.10 -0.27
CA LEU A 71 20.14 2.90 -0.79
C LEU A 71 20.72 4.28 -1.07
N GLU A 72 21.52 4.78 -0.14
CA GLU A 72 22.18 6.08 -0.18
C GLU A 72 23.69 5.82 -0.17
N ASN A 73 24.42 6.34 -1.15
CA ASN A 73 25.87 6.10 -1.28
C ASN A 73 26.24 4.61 -1.26
N ALA A 74 25.33 3.74 -1.71
CA ALA A 74 25.53 2.32 -1.72
C ALA A 74 26.48 1.92 -2.87
N TYR A 75 27.25 0.84 -2.64
CA TYR A 75 28.13 0.26 -3.62
C TYR A 75 27.54 -1.07 -4.13
N PRO A 76 27.81 -1.43 -5.41
CA PRO A 76 27.48 -2.76 -5.90
C PRO A 76 28.17 -3.86 -5.09
N ILE A 77 27.39 -4.85 -4.64
CA ILE A 77 27.89 -5.98 -3.86
C ILE A 77 27.32 -7.30 -4.40
N ASN A 78 28.00 -8.41 -4.13
CA ASN A 78 27.54 -9.73 -4.52
C ASN A 78 26.38 -10.20 -3.62
N ASP A 79 25.67 -11.26 -4.05
CA ASP A 79 24.48 -11.75 -3.35
C ASP A 79 24.79 -12.27 -1.94
N SER A 80 25.99 -12.85 -1.68
CA SER A 80 26.32 -13.34 -0.35
C SER A 80 26.51 -12.21 0.65
N ASP A 81 27.08 -11.10 0.21
CA ASP A 81 27.24 -9.89 1.04
C ASP A 81 25.90 -9.18 1.20
N GLY A 82 25.11 -9.11 0.13
CA GLY A 82 23.74 -8.57 0.17
C GLY A 82 22.86 -9.27 1.20
N LEU A 83 22.89 -10.61 1.22
CA LEU A 83 22.11 -11.41 2.18
C LEU A 83 22.61 -11.29 3.63
N SER A 84 23.79 -10.75 3.86
CA SER A 84 24.35 -10.49 5.20
C SER A 84 24.00 -9.10 5.77
N LEU A 85 23.37 -8.24 4.97
CA LEU A 85 22.96 -6.90 5.41
C LEU A 85 21.84 -6.98 6.47
N THR A 86 21.71 -5.92 7.24
CA THR A 86 20.62 -5.77 8.23
C THR A 86 19.28 -5.68 7.50
N PRO A 87 18.32 -6.57 7.81
CA PRO A 87 17.04 -6.56 7.14
C PRO A 87 16.10 -5.48 7.65
N PHE A 88 15.25 -4.98 6.79
CA PHE A 88 14.04 -4.26 7.18
C PHE A 88 12.98 -5.26 7.66
N VAL A 89 12.59 -5.16 8.92
CA VAL A 89 11.65 -6.08 9.57
C VAL A 89 10.36 -5.36 9.91
N PHE A 90 9.24 -5.96 9.54
CA PHE A 90 7.91 -5.45 9.84
C PHE A 90 6.92 -6.59 10.07
N SER A 91 5.80 -6.28 10.70
CA SER A 91 4.68 -7.21 10.83
C SER A 91 3.45 -6.67 10.12
N MET A 92 2.64 -7.58 9.61
CA MET A 92 1.33 -7.34 9.01
C MET A 92 0.29 -8.11 9.80
N THR A 93 -0.78 -7.45 10.23
CA THR A 93 -1.90 -8.09 10.93
C THR A 93 -3.18 -7.87 10.14
N ASN A 94 -3.85 -8.95 9.79
CA ASN A 94 -5.20 -8.87 9.25
C ASN A 94 -6.18 -8.53 10.37
N THR A 95 -6.68 -7.30 10.39
CA THR A 95 -7.64 -6.84 11.41
C THR A 95 -9.09 -7.18 11.07
N SER A 96 -9.35 -7.69 9.86
CA SER A 96 -10.69 -8.07 9.40
C SER A 96 -11.13 -9.43 9.98
N SER A 97 -12.40 -9.76 9.78
CA SER A 97 -12.97 -11.08 10.12
C SER A 97 -12.92 -12.10 8.98
N ARG A 98 -12.27 -11.73 7.86
CA ARG A 98 -12.15 -12.56 6.66
C ARG A 98 -10.70 -12.71 6.26
N ASN A 99 -10.40 -13.74 5.48
CA ASN A 99 -9.09 -13.87 4.86
C ASN A 99 -8.89 -12.76 3.81
N LEU A 100 -7.69 -12.24 3.73
CA LEU A 100 -7.31 -11.23 2.75
C LEU A 100 -6.19 -11.78 1.86
N SER A 101 -6.28 -11.55 0.56
CA SER A 101 -5.12 -11.60 -0.31
C SER A 101 -4.33 -10.32 -0.17
N TYR A 102 -3.01 -10.39 -0.19
CA TYR A 102 -2.16 -9.21 -0.15
C TYR A 102 -1.12 -9.25 -1.26
N THR A 103 -0.73 -8.06 -1.70
CA THR A 103 0.42 -7.85 -2.57
C THR A 103 1.33 -6.80 -1.93
N MET A 104 2.62 -7.06 -1.98
CA MET A 104 3.67 -6.24 -1.40
C MET A 104 4.58 -5.72 -2.48
N LYS A 105 4.78 -4.41 -2.54
CA LYS A 105 5.64 -3.72 -3.50
C LYS A 105 6.60 -2.79 -2.78
N ILE A 106 7.74 -2.53 -3.41
CA ILE A 106 8.63 -1.44 -3.02
C ILE A 106 8.70 -0.45 -4.17
N GLU A 107 8.32 0.78 -3.92
CA GLU A 107 8.36 1.87 -4.89
C GLU A 107 9.35 2.94 -4.44
N MET A 108 9.82 3.75 -5.38
CA MET A 108 10.61 4.94 -5.08
C MET A 108 9.73 6.00 -4.41
N ASP A 109 10.15 6.50 -3.27
CA ASP A 109 9.58 7.72 -2.67
C ASP A 109 10.08 8.95 -3.43
N THR A 110 9.31 9.35 -4.43
CA THR A 110 9.65 10.49 -5.29
C THR A 110 9.64 11.82 -4.54
N ASP A 111 8.82 11.94 -3.48
CA ASP A 111 8.78 13.16 -2.66
C ASP A 111 10.09 13.31 -1.89
N LYS A 112 10.59 12.21 -1.32
CA LYS A 112 11.88 12.21 -0.61
C LYS A 112 13.04 12.45 -1.58
N LEU A 113 13.02 11.84 -2.75
CA LEU A 113 14.03 12.04 -3.78
C LEU A 113 14.07 13.50 -4.26
N ASN A 114 12.93 14.11 -4.55
CA ASN A 114 12.83 15.49 -5.03
C ASN A 114 13.30 16.53 -3.99
N ASN A 115 13.22 16.18 -2.72
CA ASN A 115 13.68 17.01 -1.61
C ASN A 115 15.13 16.69 -1.17
N CYS A 116 15.78 15.71 -1.83
CA CYS A 116 17.16 15.32 -1.53
C CYS A 116 18.12 16.28 -2.23
N THR A 117 19.03 16.87 -1.45
CA THR A 117 20.07 17.78 -1.93
C THR A 117 21.42 17.34 -1.36
N LEU A 118 22.43 17.28 -2.22
CA LEU A 118 23.80 16.94 -1.85
C LEU A 118 24.50 18.14 -1.17
N GLU A 119 25.65 17.89 -0.59
CA GLU A 119 26.44 18.93 0.08
C GLU A 119 26.88 20.07 -0.85
N ASP A 120 27.05 19.78 -2.14
CA ASP A 120 27.39 20.77 -3.17
C ASP A 120 26.18 21.57 -3.69
N GLY A 121 24.97 21.29 -3.17
CA GLY A 121 23.72 21.93 -3.55
C GLY A 121 23.05 21.32 -4.77
N SER A 122 23.59 20.24 -5.37
CA SER A 122 22.96 19.52 -6.47
C SER A 122 21.85 18.59 -5.97
N SER A 123 20.89 18.25 -6.82
CA SER A 123 19.82 17.31 -6.52
C SER A 123 20.31 15.86 -6.62
N CYS A 124 19.80 14.99 -5.73
CA CYS A 124 20.07 13.57 -5.80
C CYS A 124 19.54 12.96 -7.09
N GLN A 125 20.30 12.05 -7.68
CA GLN A 125 19.87 11.30 -8.87
C GLN A 125 19.21 9.99 -8.45
N ALA A 126 18.12 9.61 -9.13
CA ALA A 126 17.41 8.37 -8.87
C ALA A 126 18.22 7.14 -9.26
N LEU A 127 18.37 6.19 -8.35
CA LEU A 127 18.87 4.86 -8.65
C LEU A 127 17.77 4.05 -9.35
N SER A 128 18.10 3.44 -10.48
CA SER A 128 17.17 2.57 -11.21
C SER A 128 16.86 1.30 -10.43
N THR A 129 15.59 0.91 -10.37
CA THR A 129 15.17 -0.36 -9.75
C THR A 129 15.76 -1.58 -10.48
N ASN A 130 16.19 -1.45 -11.74
CA ASN A 130 16.90 -2.48 -12.48
C ASN A 130 18.31 -2.78 -11.94
N ALA A 131 18.90 -1.85 -11.20
CA ALA A 131 20.18 -2.05 -10.53
C ALA A 131 20.04 -2.66 -9.12
N ILE A 132 18.80 -2.79 -8.62
CA ILE A 132 18.52 -3.21 -7.24
C ILE A 132 18.13 -4.68 -7.22
N LYS A 133 18.80 -5.43 -6.38
CA LYS A 133 18.38 -6.77 -5.95
C LYS A 133 17.71 -6.73 -4.60
N TYR A 134 16.83 -7.70 -4.39
CA TYR A 134 16.18 -7.92 -3.10
C TYR A 134 16.09 -9.38 -2.74
N SER A 135 15.94 -9.64 -1.46
CA SER A 135 15.53 -10.92 -0.91
C SER A 135 14.49 -10.69 0.17
N TYR A 136 13.57 -11.63 0.28
CA TYR A 136 12.42 -11.57 1.17
C TYR A 136 12.33 -12.82 2.02
N LYS A 137 11.94 -12.65 3.28
CA LYS A 137 11.68 -13.74 4.21
C LYS A 137 10.35 -13.49 4.93
N LYS A 138 9.53 -14.54 5.04
CA LYS A 138 8.28 -14.55 5.81
C LYS A 138 8.51 -15.40 7.07
N ASP A 139 8.10 -14.87 8.22
CA ASP A 139 8.21 -15.52 9.53
C ASP A 139 9.63 -16.06 9.78
N ASP A 140 9.76 -17.26 10.30
CA ASP A 140 11.04 -17.96 10.57
C ASP A 140 11.58 -18.71 9.34
N GLY A 141 11.01 -18.46 8.15
CA GLY A 141 11.46 -19.07 6.90
C GLY A 141 12.87 -18.66 6.50
N THR A 142 13.34 -19.20 5.39
CA THR A 142 14.59 -18.79 4.75
C THR A 142 14.36 -17.61 3.80
N TYR A 143 15.41 -16.83 3.54
CA TYR A 143 15.37 -15.81 2.51
C TYR A 143 15.15 -16.41 1.13
N SER A 144 14.34 -15.74 0.33
CA SER A 144 14.15 -16.10 -1.08
C SER A 144 15.47 -15.99 -1.85
N THR A 145 15.57 -16.68 -2.96
CA THR A 145 16.64 -16.42 -3.93
C THR A 145 16.62 -14.94 -4.31
N PRO A 146 17.78 -14.26 -4.39
CA PRO A 146 17.88 -12.88 -4.83
C PRO A 146 17.19 -12.65 -6.18
N LYS A 147 16.43 -11.57 -6.28
CA LYS A 147 15.71 -11.16 -7.49
C LYS A 147 15.99 -9.70 -7.80
N ASN A 148 15.92 -9.34 -9.07
CA ASN A 148 16.00 -7.95 -9.49
C ASN A 148 14.65 -7.26 -9.26
N LEU A 149 14.67 -6.06 -8.63
CA LEU A 149 13.46 -5.33 -8.26
C LEU A 149 12.69 -4.85 -9.50
N GLY A 150 13.37 -4.22 -10.45
CA GLY A 150 12.74 -3.73 -11.68
C GLY A 150 12.19 -4.86 -12.55
N ALA A 151 12.85 -6.02 -12.60
CA ALA A 151 12.37 -7.17 -13.36
C ALA A 151 11.10 -7.80 -12.77
N SER A 152 10.83 -7.58 -11.47
CA SER A 152 9.61 -8.05 -10.80
C SER A 152 8.48 -7.00 -10.81
N ASN A 153 8.61 -5.91 -11.56
CA ASN A 153 7.70 -4.76 -11.53
C ASN A 153 7.50 -4.21 -10.11
N ASP A 154 8.60 -4.17 -9.35
CA ASP A 154 8.67 -3.71 -7.97
C ASP A 154 7.82 -4.56 -6.97
N ILE A 155 7.26 -5.69 -7.43
CA ILE A 155 6.52 -6.63 -6.58
C ILE A 155 7.50 -7.55 -5.85
N ILE A 156 7.46 -7.52 -4.52
CA ILE A 156 8.28 -8.37 -3.65
C ILE A 156 7.65 -9.75 -3.49
N THR A 157 6.39 -9.78 -3.11
CA THR A 157 5.63 -11.01 -2.87
C THR A 157 4.13 -10.71 -2.76
N GLY A 158 3.35 -11.78 -2.73
CA GLY A 158 1.93 -11.75 -2.41
C GLY A 158 1.51 -13.07 -1.75
N GLY A 159 0.33 -13.10 -1.19
CA GLY A 159 -0.19 -14.28 -0.53
C GLY A 159 -1.54 -14.05 0.13
N VAL A 160 -1.93 -14.96 0.99
CA VAL A 160 -3.14 -14.87 1.80
C VAL A 160 -2.75 -14.77 3.26
N ILE A 161 -3.43 -13.87 3.99
CA ILE A 161 -3.33 -13.74 5.43
C ILE A 161 -4.70 -14.05 6.04
N SER A 162 -4.74 -15.02 6.96
CA SER A 162 -5.98 -15.46 7.58
C SER A 162 -6.58 -14.36 8.47
N SER A 163 -7.88 -14.46 8.76
CA SER A 163 -8.53 -13.55 9.71
C SER A 163 -7.77 -13.52 11.04
N LYS A 164 -7.43 -12.30 11.50
CA LYS A 164 -6.71 -12.05 12.77
C LYS A 164 -5.28 -12.60 12.83
N GLU A 165 -4.76 -13.16 11.75
CA GLU A 165 -3.37 -13.60 11.67
C GLU A 165 -2.41 -12.42 11.62
N THR A 166 -1.22 -12.61 12.20
CA THR A 166 -0.07 -11.70 12.10
C THR A 166 1.08 -12.44 11.45
N ILE A 167 1.65 -11.84 10.41
CA ILE A 167 2.83 -12.32 9.69
C ILE A 167 3.97 -11.35 9.95
N THR A 168 5.14 -11.85 10.33
CA THR A 168 6.38 -11.08 10.38
C THR A 168 7.15 -11.28 9.09
N SER A 169 7.69 -10.21 8.54
CA SER A 169 8.38 -10.23 7.26
C SER A 169 9.69 -9.45 7.32
N SER A 170 10.64 -9.86 6.54
CA SER A 170 11.95 -9.22 6.44
C SER A 170 12.33 -9.04 4.97
N ILE A 171 12.86 -7.87 4.63
CA ILE A 171 13.32 -7.52 3.28
C ILE A 171 14.73 -6.99 3.38
N ILE A 172 15.59 -7.38 2.45
CA ILE A 172 16.95 -6.85 2.27
C ILE A 172 17.04 -6.32 0.84
N LEU A 173 17.66 -5.14 0.69
CA LEU A 173 17.94 -4.51 -0.60
C LEU A 173 19.44 -4.26 -0.75
N TRP A 174 19.98 -4.39 -1.96
CA TRP A 174 21.34 -4.00 -2.31
C TRP A 174 21.47 -3.66 -3.79
N ILE A 175 22.55 -2.99 -4.17
CA ILE A 175 22.89 -2.78 -5.59
C ILE A 175 23.58 -4.03 -6.11
N ASP A 176 23.09 -4.56 -7.24
CA ASP A 176 23.67 -5.73 -7.89
C ASP A 176 25.13 -5.49 -8.28
N SER A 177 26.02 -6.45 -8.00
CA SER A 177 27.42 -6.38 -8.46
C SER A 177 27.56 -6.28 -9.98
N GLU A 178 26.59 -6.77 -10.74
CA GLU A 178 26.56 -6.70 -12.20
C GLU A 178 26.06 -5.35 -12.73
N ALA A 179 25.51 -4.50 -11.88
CA ALA A 179 24.96 -3.21 -12.29
C ALA A 179 26.02 -2.20 -12.75
N GLY A 180 27.31 -2.44 -12.44
CA GLY A 180 28.39 -1.53 -12.81
C GLY A 180 28.51 -0.28 -11.91
N ASN A 181 29.53 0.53 -12.20
CA ASN A 181 29.84 1.70 -11.37
C ASN A 181 28.99 2.94 -11.75
N GLU A 182 28.25 2.89 -12.84
CA GLU A 182 27.40 3.99 -13.27
C GLU A 182 26.25 4.32 -12.32
N TYR A 183 25.91 3.37 -11.44
CA TYR A 183 24.87 3.55 -10.43
C TYR A 183 25.39 4.07 -9.08
N MET A 184 26.71 4.26 -8.97
CA MET A 184 27.30 4.87 -7.78
C MET A 184 26.87 6.33 -7.65
N ASN A 185 26.69 6.82 -6.42
CA ASN A 185 26.16 8.15 -6.13
C ASN A 185 24.72 8.41 -6.62
N GLN A 186 23.98 7.36 -6.90
CA GLN A 186 22.54 7.43 -7.10
C GLN A 186 21.80 6.99 -5.82
N TYR A 187 20.55 7.42 -5.69
CA TYR A 187 19.77 7.30 -4.46
C TYR A 187 18.46 6.56 -4.71
N PHE A 188 18.16 5.63 -3.85
CA PHE A 188 16.86 4.98 -3.79
C PHE A 188 16.27 5.15 -2.40
N PHE A 189 15.13 5.81 -2.31
CA PHE A 189 14.35 5.93 -1.10
C PHE A 189 13.16 4.98 -1.23
N GLY A 190 13.28 3.81 -0.65
CA GLY A 190 12.28 2.76 -0.78
C GLY A 190 11.05 3.05 0.08
N LYS A 191 9.88 2.84 -0.51
CA LYS A 191 8.57 2.93 0.14
C LYS A 191 7.86 1.60 -0.01
N LEU A 192 7.62 0.92 1.11
CA LEU A 192 6.89 -0.33 1.12
C LEU A 192 5.38 -0.05 1.02
N MET A 193 4.76 -0.63 0.00
CA MET A 193 3.31 -0.59 -0.21
C MET A 193 2.73 -1.98 -0.03
N ILE A 194 1.72 -2.09 0.84
CA ILE A 194 0.98 -3.33 1.05
C ILE A 194 -0.47 -3.08 0.69
N THR A 195 -0.96 -3.79 -0.31
CA THR A 195 -2.35 -3.76 -0.72
C THR A 195 -3.03 -5.04 -0.29
N GLY A 196 -4.23 -4.95 0.26
CA GLY A 196 -5.04 -6.11 0.64
C GLY A 196 -6.39 -6.08 -0.05
N GLU A 197 -6.87 -7.25 -0.47
CA GLU A 197 -8.18 -7.45 -1.06
C GLU A 197 -8.87 -8.61 -0.34
N GLU A 198 -10.20 -8.64 -0.35
CA GLU A 198 -10.93 -9.79 0.19
C GLU A 198 -10.56 -11.05 -0.60
N TYR A 199 -10.10 -12.08 0.09
CA TYR A 199 -9.84 -13.37 -0.53
C TYR A 199 -11.18 -14.09 -0.75
N ILE A 200 -11.60 -14.13 -2.02
CA ILE A 200 -12.76 -14.90 -2.45
C ILE A 200 -12.23 -16.28 -2.83
N ASN A 201 -12.58 -17.28 -2.04
CA ASN A 201 -12.33 -18.66 -2.42
C ASN A 201 -13.48 -19.04 -3.40
N ASP A 202 -13.22 -18.92 -4.70
CA ASP A 202 -14.11 -19.44 -5.73
C ASP A 202 -14.01 -20.98 -5.65
N GLY A 203 -14.66 -21.52 -4.60
CA GLY A 203 -14.66 -22.95 -4.31
C GLY A 203 -15.05 -23.76 -5.54
N GLU A 204 -14.22 -24.75 -5.87
CA GLU A 204 -14.54 -25.86 -6.76
C GLU A 204 -15.88 -26.52 -6.40
#